data_2865627a92a776cef2a9c4f6d82c877e
#
_entry.id   2865627a92a776cef2a9c4f6d82c877e
#
_cell.length_a   1.000
_cell.length_b   1.000
_cell.length_c   1.000
_cell.angle_alpha   90.00
_cell.angle_beta   90.00
_cell.angle_gamma   90.00
#
_symmetry.space_group_name_H-M   'P 1'
#
loop_
_entity.id
_entity.type
_entity.pdbx_description
1 polymer ?
#
loop_
_entity_poly.entity_id
_entity_poly.type
_entity_poly.pdbx_seq_one_letter_code
_entity_poly.pdbx_strand_id
1 'polypeptide(L)'
;ALERGEITKQEVLIGRFKTFFAQEGICCPDVAAFNDSYQQKLGEIFFEKENSLEIIRKLHGRVKQYVVTNGTVVAQRAKLEKSGLGAYMDGVFISDEIGTEKPGIGFFTPVFAALQGIEKKDVLIVGDSLTSDMRGGNNAGFCCCWYNPNRLKNETDVRVDCEIHSLNEIEAVLRGL
;
A
#
# COMPACT_ATOMS: atom_id res chain seq x y z
N ALA A 1 12.77 10.82 5.48
CA ALA A 1 12.27 12.13 5.91
C ALA A 1 10.76 12.06 6.19
N LEU A 2 9.89 11.67 5.22
CA LEU A 2 8.44 11.56 5.43
C LEU A 2 8.10 10.55 6.54
N GLU A 3 8.64 9.33 6.48
CA GLU A 3 8.43 8.27 7.49
C GLU A 3 8.92 8.66 8.91
N ARG A 4 9.83 9.65 9.00
CA ARG A 4 10.31 10.22 10.26
C ARG A 4 9.57 11.48 10.69
N GLY A 5 8.57 11.93 9.93
CA GLY A 5 7.80 13.14 10.22
C GLY A 5 8.56 14.46 10.05
N GLU A 6 9.71 14.46 9.37
CA GLU A 6 10.55 15.63 9.13
C GLU A 6 9.98 16.55 8.03
N ILE A 7 9.20 15.99 7.13
CA ILE A 7 8.51 16.68 6.04
C ILE A 7 7.11 16.13 5.86
N THR A 8 6.20 16.96 5.41
CA THR A 8 4.82 16.57 5.13
C THR A 8 4.70 15.83 3.80
N LYS A 9 3.61 15.07 3.64
CA LYS A 9 3.29 14.40 2.37
C LYS A 9 3.17 15.40 1.23
N GLN A 10 2.54 16.55 1.46
CA GLN A 10 2.38 17.59 0.46
C GLN A 10 3.73 18.17 0.01
N GLU A 11 4.66 18.39 0.95
CA GLU A 11 6.03 18.82 0.61
C GLU A 11 6.74 17.80 -0.26
N VAL A 12 6.58 16.49 -0.01
CA VAL A 12 7.13 15.43 -0.85
C VAL A 12 6.51 15.46 -2.24
N LEU A 13 5.17 15.50 -2.32
CA LEU A 13 4.44 15.43 -3.59
C LEU A 13 4.76 16.60 -4.52
N ILE A 14 4.85 17.81 -3.98
CA ILE A 14 5.18 19.00 -4.74
C ILE A 14 6.69 19.13 -4.93
N GLY A 15 7.48 18.88 -3.89
CA GLY A 15 8.93 19.03 -3.88
C GLY A 15 9.64 18.18 -4.93
N ARG A 16 9.20 16.93 -5.15
CA ARG A 16 9.75 16.07 -6.18
C ARG A 16 9.66 16.69 -7.59
N PHE A 17 8.54 17.35 -7.90
CA PHE A 17 8.37 18.01 -9.20
C PHE A 17 9.13 19.31 -9.29
N LYS A 18 9.22 20.09 -8.20
CA LYS A 18 10.08 21.29 -8.16
C LYS A 18 11.53 20.92 -8.44
N THR A 19 12.04 19.86 -7.78
CA THR A 19 13.41 19.37 -8.00
C THR A 19 13.61 18.88 -9.42
N PHE A 20 12.69 18.05 -9.94
CA PHE A 20 12.75 17.53 -11.30
C PHE A 20 12.77 18.66 -12.34
N PHE A 21 11.82 19.59 -12.27
CA PHE A 21 11.76 20.70 -13.23
C PHE A 21 13.00 21.60 -13.17
N ALA A 22 13.55 21.84 -11.97
CA ALA A 22 14.78 22.60 -11.82
C ALA A 22 15.98 21.89 -12.45
N GLN A 23 16.09 20.58 -12.29
CA GLN A 23 17.16 19.77 -12.87
C GLN A 23 17.09 19.70 -14.39
N GLU A 24 15.88 19.61 -14.94
CA GLU A 24 15.65 19.54 -16.40
C GLU A 24 15.55 20.92 -17.07
N GLY A 25 15.67 22.01 -16.33
CA GLY A 25 15.53 23.37 -16.87
C GLY A 25 14.13 23.70 -17.39
N ILE A 26 13.10 23.00 -16.89
CA ILE A 26 11.70 23.18 -17.30
C ILE A 26 11.05 24.26 -16.45
N CYS A 27 10.50 25.29 -17.10
CA CYS A 27 9.68 26.29 -16.42
C CYS A 27 8.25 25.75 -16.22
N CYS A 28 7.88 25.46 -14.97
CA CYS A 28 6.53 25.10 -14.59
C CYS A 28 5.96 26.20 -13.66
N PRO A 29 5.05 27.06 -14.12
CA PRO A 29 4.59 28.21 -13.33
C PRO A 29 3.76 27.80 -12.10
N ASP A 30 3.07 26.67 -12.16
CA ASP A 30 2.27 26.15 -11.03
C ASP A 30 2.52 24.65 -10.84
N VAL A 31 3.50 24.34 -9.99
CA VAL A 31 3.86 22.95 -9.68
C VAL A 31 2.79 22.26 -8.84
N ALA A 32 1.98 23.00 -8.09
CA ALA A 32 0.89 22.40 -7.31
C ALA A 32 -0.23 21.92 -8.25
N ALA A 33 -0.68 22.75 -9.17
CA ALA A 33 -1.68 22.36 -10.19
C ALA A 33 -1.16 21.19 -11.06
N PHE A 34 0.14 21.19 -11.40
CA PHE A 34 0.75 20.06 -12.10
C PHE A 34 0.65 18.76 -11.28
N ASN A 35 0.98 18.82 -9.98
CA ASN A 35 0.87 17.66 -9.10
C ASN A 35 -0.58 17.15 -9.03
N ASP A 36 -1.57 18.03 -8.91
CA ASP A 36 -2.97 17.66 -8.84
C ASP A 36 -3.42 16.92 -10.12
N SER A 37 -3.06 17.46 -11.27
CA SER A 37 -3.30 16.81 -12.57
C SER A 37 -2.58 15.46 -12.66
N TYR A 38 -1.35 15.36 -12.15
CA TYR A 38 -0.61 14.11 -12.09
C TYR A 38 -1.31 13.07 -11.21
N GLN A 39 -1.81 13.45 -10.01
CA GLN A 39 -2.52 12.52 -9.13
C GLN A 39 -3.82 12.00 -9.77
N GLN A 40 -4.56 12.87 -10.45
CA GLN A 40 -5.74 12.47 -11.22
C GLN A 40 -5.38 11.46 -12.31
N LYS A 41 -4.37 11.77 -13.13
CA LYS A 41 -3.90 10.87 -14.21
C LYS A 41 -3.36 9.55 -13.67
N LEU A 42 -2.66 9.58 -12.54
CA LEU A 42 -2.19 8.37 -11.86
C LEU A 42 -3.34 7.46 -11.41
N GLY A 43 -4.49 8.03 -11.04
CA GLY A 43 -5.70 7.29 -10.71
C GLY A 43 -6.42 6.72 -11.92
N GLU A 44 -6.25 7.32 -13.11
CA GLU A 44 -6.88 6.86 -14.34
C GLU A 44 -6.25 5.60 -14.94
N ILE A 45 -5.00 5.32 -14.57
CA ILE A 45 -4.21 4.23 -15.16
C ILE A 45 -3.93 3.19 -14.07
N PHE A 46 -4.25 1.95 -14.35
CA PHE A 46 -3.81 0.81 -13.55
C PHE A 46 -3.39 -0.33 -14.46
N PHE A 47 -2.47 -1.13 -13.98
CA PHE A 47 -2.08 -2.39 -14.61
C PHE A 47 -2.33 -3.50 -13.60
N GLU A 48 -3.14 -4.46 -14.00
CA GLU A 48 -3.37 -5.64 -13.18
C GLU A 48 -2.05 -6.42 -13.04
N LYS A 49 -1.68 -6.72 -11.80
CA LYS A 49 -0.55 -7.60 -11.52
C LYS A 49 -1.04 -9.05 -11.49
N GLU A 50 -0.45 -9.87 -12.34
CA GLU A 50 -0.80 -11.30 -12.46
C GLU A 50 -2.32 -11.47 -12.58
N ASN A 51 -2.92 -12.33 -11.83
CA ASN A 51 -4.36 -12.55 -11.79
C ASN A 51 -4.98 -11.96 -10.51
N SER A 52 -4.53 -10.77 -10.09
CA SER A 52 -4.90 -10.19 -8.79
C SER A 52 -6.41 -10.10 -8.57
N LEU A 53 -7.18 -9.67 -9.56
CA LEU A 53 -8.63 -9.56 -9.46
C LEU A 53 -9.29 -10.94 -9.28
N GLU A 54 -8.81 -11.95 -10.01
CA GLU A 54 -9.33 -13.31 -9.89
C GLU A 54 -9.03 -13.90 -8.51
N ILE A 55 -7.80 -13.71 -8.00
CA ILE A 55 -7.39 -14.18 -6.68
C ILE A 55 -8.25 -13.56 -5.58
N ILE A 56 -8.39 -12.22 -5.60
CA ILE A 56 -9.21 -11.48 -4.63
C ILE A 56 -10.66 -11.92 -4.68
N ARG A 57 -11.23 -12.14 -5.88
CA ARG A 57 -12.60 -12.63 -6.04
C ARG A 57 -12.77 -14.05 -5.49
N LYS A 58 -11.81 -14.94 -5.67
CA LYS A 58 -11.82 -16.29 -5.10
C LYS A 58 -11.77 -16.29 -3.57
N LEU A 59 -11.08 -15.32 -2.99
CA LEU A 59 -10.96 -15.18 -1.54
C LEU A 59 -12.14 -14.45 -0.89
N HIS A 60 -12.93 -13.71 -1.69
CA HIS A 60 -14.07 -12.95 -1.19
C HIS A 60 -15.10 -13.86 -0.49
N GLY A 61 -15.51 -13.47 0.72
CA GLY A 61 -16.42 -14.24 1.57
C GLY A 61 -15.77 -15.44 2.30
N ARG A 62 -14.52 -15.78 1.96
CA ARG A 62 -13.74 -16.83 2.66
C ARG A 62 -12.83 -16.23 3.73
N VAL A 63 -12.26 -15.08 3.42
CA VAL A 63 -11.45 -14.27 4.34
C VAL A 63 -11.89 -12.82 4.26
N LYS A 64 -11.61 -12.05 5.31
CA LYS A 64 -11.76 -10.59 5.27
C LYS A 64 -10.62 -9.97 4.49
N GLN A 65 -10.92 -9.06 3.57
CA GLN A 65 -9.95 -8.45 2.69
C GLN A 65 -9.92 -6.93 2.86
N TYR A 66 -8.74 -6.39 3.13
CA TYR A 66 -8.55 -4.97 3.34
C TYR A 66 -7.43 -4.42 2.47
N VAL A 67 -7.60 -3.20 1.99
CA VAL A 67 -6.51 -2.44 1.34
C VAL A 67 -5.85 -1.52 2.35
N VAL A 68 -4.53 -1.56 2.42
CA VAL A 68 -3.69 -0.66 3.22
C VAL A 68 -2.65 0.02 2.31
N THR A 69 -2.71 1.34 2.12
CA THR A 69 -1.86 2.02 1.11
C THR A 69 -1.36 3.39 1.56
N ASN A 70 -0.08 3.68 1.23
CA ASN A 70 0.56 4.99 1.38
C ASN A 70 0.35 5.89 0.15
N GLY A 71 -0.85 5.92 -0.40
CA GLY A 71 -1.17 6.73 -1.57
C GLY A 71 -1.98 7.99 -1.24
N THR A 72 -2.33 8.76 -2.28
CA THR A 72 -3.31 9.84 -2.17
C THR A 72 -4.72 9.29 -2.35
N VAL A 73 -5.70 9.92 -1.68
CA VAL A 73 -7.12 9.56 -1.78
C VAL A 73 -7.58 9.51 -3.23
N VAL A 74 -7.27 10.59 -3.98
CA VAL A 74 -7.66 10.74 -5.39
C VAL A 74 -7.18 9.57 -6.24
N ALA A 75 -5.89 9.25 -6.16
CA ALA A 75 -5.31 8.20 -7.00
C ALA A 75 -5.77 6.79 -6.56
N GLN A 76 -5.79 6.51 -5.25
CA GLN A 76 -6.09 5.16 -4.77
C GLN A 76 -7.56 4.79 -4.93
N ARG A 77 -8.50 5.71 -4.63
CA ARG A 77 -9.93 5.45 -4.83
C ARG A 77 -10.26 5.25 -6.31
N ALA A 78 -9.72 6.09 -7.19
CA ALA A 78 -9.92 5.93 -8.63
C ALA A 78 -9.38 4.60 -9.17
N LYS A 79 -8.20 4.14 -8.70
CA LYS A 79 -7.63 2.84 -9.07
C LYS A 79 -8.50 1.68 -8.58
N LEU A 80 -8.98 1.71 -7.34
CA LEU A 80 -9.83 0.66 -6.77
C LEU A 80 -11.16 0.56 -7.50
N GLU A 81 -11.76 1.70 -7.87
CA GLU A 81 -12.99 1.75 -8.66
C GLU A 81 -12.78 1.18 -10.07
N LYS A 82 -11.79 1.71 -10.79
CA LYS A 82 -11.52 1.31 -12.19
C LYS A 82 -11.06 -0.13 -12.33
N SER A 83 -10.29 -0.64 -11.38
CA SER A 83 -9.86 -2.04 -11.38
C SER A 83 -10.98 -3.01 -10.97
N GLY A 84 -12.06 -2.52 -10.36
CA GLY A 84 -13.10 -3.36 -9.76
C GLY A 84 -12.68 -4.05 -8.47
N LEU A 85 -11.42 -3.88 -8.01
CA LEU A 85 -10.92 -4.50 -6.78
C LEU A 85 -11.68 -4.02 -5.53
N GLY A 86 -12.09 -2.75 -5.52
CA GLY A 86 -12.81 -2.16 -4.39
C GLY A 86 -14.09 -2.89 -4.01
N ALA A 87 -14.77 -3.53 -4.97
CA ALA A 87 -16.01 -4.26 -4.74
C ALA A 87 -15.83 -5.53 -3.87
N TYR A 88 -14.60 -6.02 -3.74
CA TYR A 88 -14.27 -7.25 -2.99
C TYR A 88 -13.58 -6.95 -1.66
N MET A 89 -13.42 -5.66 -1.29
CA MET A 89 -12.75 -5.26 -0.06
C MET A 89 -13.75 -4.99 1.06
N ASP A 90 -13.47 -5.53 2.24
CA ASP A 90 -14.23 -5.23 3.48
C ASP A 90 -13.88 -3.84 4.05
N GLY A 91 -12.74 -3.26 3.64
CA GLY A 91 -12.33 -1.91 4.00
C GLY A 91 -11.09 -1.43 3.25
N VAL A 92 -10.95 -0.11 3.19
CA VAL A 92 -9.84 0.56 2.50
C VAL A 92 -9.26 1.62 3.42
N PHE A 93 -7.97 1.54 3.67
CA PHE A 93 -7.21 2.42 4.56
C PHE A 93 -6.12 3.13 3.77
N ILE A 94 -6.29 4.43 3.60
CA ILE A 94 -5.40 5.29 2.81
C ILE A 94 -4.69 6.25 3.76
N SER A 95 -3.36 6.29 3.73
CA SER A 95 -2.56 7.13 4.62
C SER A 95 -2.92 8.61 4.56
N ASP A 96 -3.34 9.08 3.39
CA ASP A 96 -3.77 10.46 3.15
C ASP A 96 -5.06 10.83 3.90
N GLU A 97 -5.99 9.88 4.10
CA GLU A 97 -7.18 10.05 4.93
C GLU A 97 -6.84 9.93 6.43
N ILE A 98 -5.92 9.03 6.77
CA ILE A 98 -5.56 8.72 8.16
C ILE A 98 -4.64 9.81 8.75
N GLY A 99 -3.86 10.49 7.89
CA GLY A 99 -2.85 11.47 8.31
C GLY A 99 -1.55 10.85 8.82
N THR A 100 -1.39 9.53 8.68
CA THR A 100 -0.18 8.80 9.08
C THR A 100 0.12 7.71 8.06
N GLU A 101 1.40 7.52 7.74
CA GLU A 101 1.85 6.53 6.76
C GLU A 101 2.40 5.25 7.41
N LYS A 102 2.31 4.13 6.68
CA LYS A 102 3.10 2.94 7.01
C LYS A 102 4.59 3.29 6.90
N PRO A 103 5.45 2.81 7.78
CA PRO A 103 5.24 1.78 8.80
C PRO A 103 4.76 2.32 10.17
N GLY A 104 4.38 3.59 10.29
CA GLY A 104 3.93 4.19 11.55
C GLY A 104 2.73 3.46 12.15
N ILE A 105 2.79 3.15 13.45
CA ILE A 105 1.71 2.42 14.14
C ILE A 105 0.38 3.17 14.10
N GLY A 106 0.39 4.51 14.05
CA GLY A 106 -0.80 5.34 13.92
C GLY A 106 -1.63 5.03 12.67
N PHE A 107 -0.98 4.59 11.58
CA PHE A 107 -1.68 4.14 10.38
C PHE A 107 -2.62 2.96 10.66
N PHE A 108 -2.23 2.05 11.56
CA PHE A 108 -2.99 0.83 11.86
C PHE A 108 -4.10 1.03 12.90
N THR A 109 -4.23 2.21 13.51
CA THR A 109 -5.30 2.48 14.48
C THR A 109 -6.70 2.20 13.92
N PRO A 110 -7.11 2.75 12.76
CA PRO A 110 -8.41 2.42 12.17
C PRO A 110 -8.47 0.98 11.64
N VAL A 111 -7.33 0.39 11.25
CA VAL A 111 -7.28 -1.03 10.84
C VAL A 111 -7.62 -1.91 12.04
N PHE A 112 -7.01 -1.68 13.21
CA PHE A 112 -7.34 -2.44 14.44
C PHE A 112 -8.83 -2.33 14.80
N ALA A 113 -9.44 -1.16 14.64
CA ALA A 113 -10.86 -0.99 14.88
C ALA A 113 -11.73 -1.83 13.92
N ALA A 114 -11.32 -1.97 12.67
CA ALA A 114 -12.01 -2.82 11.68
C ALA A 114 -11.81 -4.33 11.91
N LEU A 115 -10.72 -4.71 12.59
CA LEU A 115 -10.38 -6.10 12.92
C LEU A 115 -10.99 -6.59 14.23
N GLN A 116 -12.07 -5.97 14.73
CA GLN A 116 -12.72 -6.37 15.98
C GLN A 116 -13.05 -7.86 15.98
N GLY A 117 -12.59 -8.57 17.01
CA GLY A 117 -12.80 -10.02 17.18
C GLY A 117 -11.82 -10.89 16.38
N ILE A 118 -10.86 -10.32 15.65
CA ILE A 118 -9.80 -11.02 14.93
C ILE A 118 -8.50 -10.84 15.73
N GLU A 119 -7.82 -11.93 16.05
CA GLU A 119 -6.52 -11.86 16.70
C GLU A 119 -5.44 -11.42 15.72
N LYS A 120 -4.45 -10.65 16.19
CA LYS A 120 -3.36 -10.15 15.33
C LYS A 120 -2.58 -11.25 14.61
N LYS A 121 -2.45 -12.41 15.23
CA LYS A 121 -1.80 -13.60 14.63
C LYS A 121 -2.56 -14.16 13.42
N ASP A 122 -3.88 -13.90 13.34
CA ASP A 122 -4.75 -14.35 12.25
C ASP A 122 -4.85 -13.31 11.13
N VAL A 123 -4.03 -12.24 11.20
CA VAL A 123 -3.94 -11.20 10.18
C VAL A 123 -2.67 -11.36 9.38
N LEU A 124 -2.82 -11.54 8.07
CA LEU A 124 -1.73 -11.56 7.12
C LEU A 124 -1.64 -10.22 6.38
N ILE A 125 -0.52 -9.52 6.50
CA ILE A 125 -0.21 -8.40 5.61
C ILE A 125 0.62 -8.89 4.44
N VAL A 126 0.17 -8.60 3.23
CA VAL A 126 0.86 -8.92 1.98
C VAL A 126 1.30 -7.63 1.32
N GLY A 127 2.58 -7.51 0.98
CA GLY A 127 3.12 -6.31 0.35
C GLY A 127 4.50 -6.53 -0.24
N ASP A 128 4.94 -5.60 -1.08
CA ASP A 128 6.23 -5.65 -1.77
C ASP A 128 7.32 -4.83 -1.10
N SER A 129 6.97 -3.92 -0.19
CA SER A 129 7.91 -3.04 0.49
C SER A 129 8.34 -3.58 1.85
N LEU A 130 9.64 -3.87 2.01
CA LEU A 130 10.21 -4.24 3.31
C LEU A 130 10.10 -3.11 4.33
N THR A 131 10.35 -1.85 3.91
CA THR A 131 10.40 -0.70 4.82
C THR A 131 9.03 -0.13 5.18
N SER A 132 8.02 -0.35 4.36
CA SER A 132 6.66 0.16 4.56
C SER A 132 5.70 -0.96 5.00
N ASP A 133 5.49 -1.98 4.15
CA ASP A 133 4.50 -3.03 4.40
C ASP A 133 4.96 -4.01 5.48
N MET A 134 6.12 -4.62 5.28
CA MET A 134 6.62 -5.65 6.21
C MET A 134 6.98 -5.03 7.56
N ARG A 135 7.69 -3.91 7.58
CA ARG A 135 7.97 -3.19 8.83
C ARG A 135 6.68 -2.70 9.51
N GLY A 136 5.71 -2.23 8.72
CA GLY A 136 4.40 -1.84 9.24
C GLY A 136 3.65 -3.01 9.88
N GLY A 137 3.64 -4.16 9.22
CA GLY A 137 3.09 -5.41 9.75
C GLY A 137 3.78 -5.86 11.03
N ASN A 138 5.13 -5.77 11.09
CA ASN A 138 5.89 -6.05 12.32
C ASN A 138 5.46 -5.13 13.47
N ASN A 139 5.36 -3.83 13.20
CA ASN A 139 4.93 -2.84 14.21
C ASN A 139 3.48 -3.09 14.68
N ALA A 140 2.62 -3.56 13.79
CA ALA A 140 1.23 -3.91 14.10
C ALA A 140 1.10 -5.27 14.81
N GLY A 141 2.11 -6.14 14.75
CA GLY A 141 2.09 -7.49 15.28
C GLY A 141 1.36 -8.49 14.38
N PHE A 142 1.34 -8.25 13.07
CA PHE A 142 0.73 -9.11 12.06
C PHE A 142 1.72 -10.15 11.52
N CYS A 143 1.20 -11.22 10.92
CA CYS A 143 1.98 -12.12 10.07
C CYS A 143 2.32 -11.38 8.75
N CYS A 144 3.58 -11.46 8.32
CA CYS A 144 4.13 -10.68 7.20
C CYS A 144 4.50 -11.57 6.02
N CYS A 145 3.79 -11.40 4.90
CA CYS A 145 4.06 -12.08 3.64
C CYS A 145 4.68 -11.10 2.64
N TRP A 146 5.94 -11.30 2.32
CA TRP A 146 6.63 -10.46 1.36
C TRP A 146 6.39 -10.94 -0.07
N TYR A 147 5.73 -10.11 -0.88
CA TYR A 147 5.61 -10.33 -2.32
C TYR A 147 6.88 -9.86 -3.01
N ASN A 148 7.73 -10.83 -3.40
CA ASN A 148 9.06 -10.61 -3.97
C ASN A 148 9.26 -11.30 -5.33
N PRO A 149 8.58 -10.84 -6.39
CA PRO A 149 8.65 -11.46 -7.71
C PRO A 149 10.06 -11.42 -8.31
N ASN A 150 10.88 -10.45 -7.91
CA ASN A 150 12.24 -10.27 -8.40
C ASN A 150 13.30 -11.04 -7.59
N ARG A 151 12.90 -11.79 -6.55
CA ARG A 151 13.80 -12.57 -5.68
C ARG A 151 14.94 -11.72 -5.09
N LEU A 152 14.63 -10.50 -4.67
CA LEU A 152 15.57 -9.60 -4.02
C LEU A 152 15.96 -10.17 -2.65
N LYS A 153 17.19 -9.90 -2.23
CA LYS A 153 17.64 -10.27 -0.89
C LYS A 153 17.09 -9.28 0.14
N ASN A 154 16.59 -9.79 1.25
CA ASN A 154 16.28 -8.94 2.40
C ASN A 154 17.61 -8.58 3.11
N GLU A 155 18.03 -7.32 2.93
CA GLU A 155 19.23 -6.78 3.57
C GLU A 155 18.87 -5.93 4.81
N THR A 156 17.61 -6.01 5.27
CA THR A 156 17.11 -5.26 6.43
C THR A 156 16.94 -6.19 7.64
N ASP A 157 16.67 -5.60 8.80
CA ASP A 157 16.30 -6.30 10.04
C ASP A 157 14.80 -6.64 10.13
N VAL A 158 14.04 -6.41 9.04
CA VAL A 158 12.59 -6.62 9.01
C VAL A 158 12.28 -8.12 8.98
N ARG A 159 11.41 -8.55 9.90
CA ARG A 159 10.91 -9.92 9.91
C ARG A 159 9.96 -10.15 8.73
N VAL A 160 10.19 -11.25 8.03
CA VAL A 160 9.33 -11.79 6.97
C VAL A 160 8.94 -13.20 7.41
N ASP A 161 7.66 -13.45 7.62
CA ASP A 161 7.17 -14.76 8.07
C ASP A 161 7.01 -15.72 6.90
N CYS A 162 6.65 -15.21 5.73
CA CYS A 162 6.66 -15.96 4.46
C CYS A 162 6.98 -15.05 3.28
N GLU A 163 7.50 -15.62 2.22
CA GLU A 163 7.83 -14.95 0.98
C GLU A 163 7.13 -15.65 -0.17
N ILE A 164 6.56 -14.87 -1.08
CA ILE A 164 5.96 -15.35 -2.32
C ILE A 164 6.54 -14.61 -3.52
N HIS A 165 6.65 -15.31 -4.65
CA HIS A 165 7.17 -14.75 -5.89
C HIS A 165 6.07 -14.55 -6.94
N SER A 166 4.90 -15.11 -6.68
CA SER A 166 3.67 -14.92 -7.45
C SER A 166 2.47 -14.76 -6.53
N LEU A 167 1.52 -13.91 -6.89
CA LEU A 167 0.26 -13.74 -6.15
C LEU A 167 -0.57 -15.04 -6.14
N ASN A 168 -0.37 -15.94 -7.10
CA ASN A 168 -1.03 -17.25 -7.12
C ASN A 168 -0.65 -18.15 -5.93
N GLU A 169 0.44 -17.85 -5.22
CA GLU A 169 0.88 -18.61 -4.04
C GLU A 169 0.10 -18.25 -2.77
N ILE A 170 -0.67 -17.14 -2.78
CA ILE A 170 -1.43 -16.66 -1.60
C ILE A 170 -2.37 -17.72 -1.02
N GLU A 171 -3.08 -18.47 -1.86
CA GLU A 171 -3.98 -19.52 -1.35
C GLU A 171 -3.25 -20.64 -0.59
N ALA A 172 -2.02 -20.93 -0.98
CA ALA A 172 -1.19 -21.93 -0.28
C ALA A 172 -0.72 -21.37 1.07
N VAL A 173 -0.32 -20.10 1.12
CA VAL A 173 0.05 -19.42 2.37
C VAL A 173 -1.11 -19.42 3.36
N LEU A 174 -2.32 -19.01 2.91
CA LEU A 174 -3.52 -18.96 3.75
C LEU A 174 -3.95 -20.33 4.31
N ARG A 175 -3.59 -21.44 3.66
CA ARG A 175 -3.87 -22.80 4.16
C ARG A 175 -2.87 -23.27 5.20
N GLY A 176 -1.71 -22.63 5.29
CA GLY A 176 -0.65 -22.96 6.23
C GLY A 176 -0.63 -22.10 7.50
N LEU A 177 -1.49 -21.08 7.56
CA LEU A 177 -1.73 -20.25 8.74
C LEU A 177 -2.82 -20.86 9.61
#